data_4a07947d47b44384823d250b09a243f8
#
_entry.id   4a07947d47b44384823d250b09a243f8
#
_cell.length_a   1.000
_cell.length_b   1.000
_cell.length_c   1.000
_cell.angle_alpha   90.00
_cell.angle_beta   90.00
_cell.angle_gamma   90.00
#
_symmetry.space_group_name_H-M   'P 1'
#
loop_
_entity.id
_entity.type
_entity.pdbx_description
1 polymer ?
#
loop_
_entity_poly.entity_id
_entity_poly.type
_entity_poly.pdbx_seq_one_letter_code
_entity_poly.pdbx_strand_id
1 'polypeptide(L)'
;FVGLSVYASKDFSGLNVKADLGYIDFSNDFTGLGDASDATTITFGVRGDFTAYQNGAFSVVPHMGLRYTRIDTDAVAFNDEQNMNVLEAPIGVKFAGTFEATGWKLVPSYDFTIVPQLGDKEVEAFGTAGDITILSGGLFNNVLGVEAVKDNMSFGLNASYGFGPDDRGESASYPRDDRHSYPPHP
;
A
#
# COMPACT_ATOMS: atom_id res chain seq x y z
N PHE A 1 -1.20 9.15 17.53
CA PHE A 1 -1.91 9.35 16.26
C PHE A 1 -3.33 8.79 16.32
N VAL A 2 -4.24 9.37 15.56
CA VAL A 2 -5.59 8.86 15.36
C VAL A 2 -5.78 8.65 13.86
N GLY A 3 -6.33 7.49 13.44
CA GLY A 3 -6.55 7.20 12.04
C GLY A 3 -7.91 6.54 11.80
N LEU A 4 -8.51 6.88 10.68
CA LEU A 4 -9.73 6.27 10.18
C LEU A 4 -9.53 5.86 8.72
N SER A 5 -9.93 4.64 8.38
CA SER A 5 -9.96 4.21 7.00
C SER A 5 -11.29 3.54 6.67
N VAL A 6 -11.76 3.78 5.45
CA VAL A 6 -12.96 3.14 4.89
C VAL A 6 -12.58 2.54 3.54
N TYR A 7 -13.02 1.33 3.28
CA TYR A 7 -12.83 0.69 2.00
C TYR A 7 -14.12 0.08 1.48
N ALA A 8 -14.22 -0.04 0.16
CA ALA A 8 -15.30 -0.71 -0.52
C ALA A 8 -14.75 -1.55 -1.68
N SER A 9 -15.38 -2.68 -1.95
CA SER A 9 -15.04 -3.50 -3.12
C SER A 9 -16.30 -4.04 -3.80
N LYS A 10 -16.21 -4.22 -5.13
CA LYS A 10 -17.29 -4.80 -5.92
C LYS A 10 -16.74 -5.63 -7.07
N ASP A 11 -17.31 -6.82 -7.25
CA ASP A 11 -16.98 -7.72 -8.35
C ASP A 11 -17.93 -7.51 -9.54
N PHE A 12 -17.34 -7.43 -10.75
CA PHE A 12 -18.02 -7.29 -12.02
C PHE A 12 -17.52 -8.36 -12.99
N SER A 13 -18.01 -9.57 -12.90
CA SER A 13 -17.71 -10.65 -13.88
C SER A 13 -16.22 -10.77 -14.24
N GLY A 14 -15.35 -10.93 -13.24
CA GLY A 14 -13.90 -11.09 -13.42
C GLY A 14 -13.07 -9.81 -13.25
N LEU A 15 -13.72 -8.67 -13.07
CA LEU A 15 -13.07 -7.41 -12.64
C LEU A 15 -13.50 -7.10 -11.20
N ASN A 16 -12.55 -7.10 -10.26
CA ASN A 16 -12.78 -6.63 -8.91
C ASN A 16 -12.30 -5.18 -8.80
N VAL A 17 -13.20 -4.27 -8.45
CA VAL A 17 -12.88 -2.86 -8.21
C VAL A 17 -12.89 -2.59 -6.71
N LYS A 18 -11.83 -1.96 -6.24
CA LYS A 18 -11.63 -1.57 -4.83
C LYS A 18 -11.44 -0.06 -4.76
N ALA A 19 -11.99 0.55 -3.73
CA ALA A 19 -11.75 1.96 -3.40
C ALA A 19 -11.48 2.08 -1.91
N ASP A 20 -10.55 2.94 -1.55
CA ASP A 20 -10.20 3.24 -0.17
C ASP A 20 -10.10 4.74 0.07
N LEU A 21 -10.44 5.15 1.29
CA LEU A 21 -10.26 6.49 1.80
C LEU A 21 -9.65 6.39 3.19
N GLY A 22 -8.55 7.09 3.42
CA GLY A 22 -7.84 7.11 4.70
C GLY A 22 -7.68 8.54 5.20
N TYR A 23 -7.75 8.71 6.51
CA TYR A 23 -7.40 9.92 7.23
C TYR A 23 -6.53 9.52 8.42
N ILE A 24 -5.40 10.19 8.59
CA ILE A 24 -4.50 9.99 9.74
C ILE A 24 -4.14 11.38 10.26
N ASP A 25 -4.33 11.55 11.56
CA ASP A 25 -3.89 12.69 12.33
C ASP A 25 -2.75 12.23 13.26
N PHE A 26 -1.60 12.84 13.11
CA PHE A 26 -0.38 12.47 13.78
C PHE A 26 0.14 13.65 14.59
N SER A 27 0.23 13.49 15.91
CA SER A 27 0.74 14.50 16.83
C SER A 27 1.96 13.96 17.57
N ASN A 28 3.06 14.67 17.54
CA ASN A 28 4.32 14.34 18.22
C ASN A 28 4.75 15.48 19.13
N ASP A 29 4.74 15.23 20.43
CA ASP A 29 5.33 16.12 21.42
C ASP A 29 6.83 15.79 21.61
N PHE A 30 7.70 16.64 21.09
CA PHE A 30 9.13 16.54 21.37
C PHE A 30 9.45 17.16 22.73
N THR A 31 9.52 16.33 23.78
CA THR A 31 9.96 16.78 25.12
C THR A 31 11.41 17.27 25.06
N GLY A 32 11.59 18.58 25.07
CA GLY A 32 12.91 19.21 25.16
C GLY A 32 13.20 20.34 24.18
N LEU A 33 12.44 20.46 23.09
CA LEU A 33 12.59 21.55 22.11
C LEU A 33 11.36 22.47 22.02
N GLY A 34 10.31 22.20 22.78
CA GLY A 34 9.20 23.12 23.02
C GLY A 34 8.11 23.18 21.95
N ASP A 35 8.26 22.50 20.84
CA ASP A 35 7.26 22.52 19.76
C ASP A 35 6.73 21.12 19.45
N ALA A 36 5.39 21.00 19.41
CA ALA A 36 4.70 19.82 18.87
C ALA A 36 4.76 19.85 17.34
N SER A 37 4.96 18.71 16.71
CA SER A 37 4.84 18.57 15.27
C SER A 37 3.57 17.80 14.95
N ASP A 38 2.59 18.48 14.38
CA ASP A 38 1.35 17.86 13.93
C ASP A 38 1.41 17.63 12.42
N ALA A 39 0.90 16.50 11.98
CA ALA A 39 0.80 16.16 10.57
C ALA A 39 -0.52 15.47 10.28
N THR A 40 -1.19 15.91 9.23
CA THR A 40 -2.44 15.31 8.76
C THR A 40 -2.21 14.65 7.40
N THR A 41 -2.69 13.42 7.24
CA THR A 41 -2.60 12.70 5.97
C THR A 41 -3.99 12.29 5.50
N ILE A 42 -4.33 12.62 4.26
CA ILE A 42 -5.53 12.18 3.57
C ILE A 42 -5.11 11.34 2.37
N THR A 43 -5.67 10.14 2.27
CA THR A 43 -5.41 9.22 1.16
C THR A 43 -6.71 8.81 0.51
N PHE A 44 -6.75 8.82 -0.82
CA PHE A 44 -7.83 8.26 -1.62
C PHE A 44 -7.23 7.32 -2.67
N GLY A 45 -7.75 6.11 -2.76
CA GLY A 45 -7.28 5.08 -3.70
C GLY A 45 -8.42 4.42 -4.45
N VAL A 46 -8.13 4.03 -5.70
CA VAL A 46 -8.97 3.15 -6.51
C VAL A 46 -8.08 2.15 -7.22
N ARG A 47 -8.48 0.86 -7.22
CA ARG A 47 -7.76 -0.22 -7.89
C ARG A 47 -8.72 -1.18 -8.58
N GLY A 48 -8.37 -1.61 -9.77
CA GLY A 48 -9.03 -2.69 -10.50
C GLY A 48 -8.11 -3.91 -10.62
N ASP A 49 -8.62 -5.08 -10.24
CA ASP A 49 -7.96 -6.37 -10.41
C ASP A 49 -8.78 -7.19 -11.43
N PHE A 50 -8.16 -7.59 -12.55
CA PHE A 50 -8.82 -8.33 -13.61
C PHE A 50 -8.31 -9.77 -13.67
N THR A 51 -9.18 -10.77 -13.57
CA THR A 51 -8.81 -12.18 -13.74
C THR A 51 -8.63 -12.50 -15.22
N ALA A 52 -7.40 -12.34 -15.72
CA ALA A 52 -7.07 -12.58 -17.13
C ALA A 52 -6.98 -14.07 -17.48
N TYR A 53 -6.60 -14.89 -16.51
CA TYR A 53 -6.50 -16.34 -16.66
C TYR A 53 -6.82 -17.05 -15.37
N GLN A 54 -7.60 -18.10 -15.45
CA GLN A 54 -7.87 -19.01 -14.33
C GLN A 54 -8.04 -20.43 -14.87
N ASN A 55 -7.26 -21.36 -14.35
CA ASN A 55 -7.35 -22.78 -14.65
C ASN A 55 -7.19 -23.57 -13.34
N GLY A 56 -8.32 -23.91 -12.71
CA GLY A 56 -8.42 -24.72 -11.50
C GLY A 56 -7.40 -24.36 -10.39
N ALA A 57 -6.16 -24.71 -10.62
CA ALA A 57 -5.07 -24.55 -9.67
C ALA A 57 -4.23 -23.27 -9.82
N PHE A 58 -4.41 -22.49 -10.89
CA PHE A 58 -3.57 -21.32 -11.18
C PHE A 58 -4.37 -20.15 -11.73
N SER A 59 -4.02 -18.93 -11.27
CA SER A 59 -4.63 -17.69 -11.76
C SER A 59 -3.58 -16.62 -12.04
N VAL A 60 -3.91 -15.75 -13.03
CA VAL A 60 -3.14 -14.56 -13.40
C VAL A 60 -4.08 -13.38 -13.33
N VAL A 61 -3.75 -12.41 -12.49
CA VAL A 61 -4.59 -11.25 -12.20
C VAL A 61 -3.77 -9.96 -12.39
N PRO A 62 -3.74 -9.39 -13.60
CA PRO A 62 -3.23 -8.04 -13.78
C PRO A 62 -4.09 -7.05 -13.00
N HIS A 63 -3.46 -6.00 -12.52
CA HIS A 63 -4.12 -4.96 -11.77
C HIS A 63 -3.52 -3.59 -12.05
N MET A 64 -4.34 -2.57 -11.88
CA MET A 64 -3.92 -1.17 -11.95
C MET A 64 -4.74 -0.32 -10.98
N GLY A 65 -4.18 0.81 -10.59
CA GLY A 65 -4.86 1.72 -9.69
C GLY A 65 -4.35 3.14 -9.80
N LEU A 66 -5.01 4.01 -9.05
CA LEU A 66 -4.57 5.37 -8.77
C LEU A 66 -4.73 5.59 -7.26
N ARG A 67 -3.73 6.22 -6.65
CA ARG A 67 -3.77 6.63 -5.26
C ARG A 67 -3.28 8.07 -5.15
N TYR A 68 -4.08 8.90 -4.53
CA TYR A 68 -3.73 10.26 -4.18
C TYR A 68 -3.52 10.34 -2.68
N THR A 69 -2.41 10.94 -2.26
CA THR A 69 -2.10 11.20 -0.85
C THR A 69 -1.73 12.66 -0.70
N ARG A 70 -2.39 13.34 0.23
CA ARG A 70 -2.02 14.67 0.68
C ARG A 70 -1.53 14.58 2.11
N ILE A 71 -0.38 15.20 2.37
CA ILE A 71 0.23 15.31 3.69
C ILE A 71 0.36 16.80 3.97
N ASP A 72 -0.26 17.26 5.05
CA ASP A 72 -0.11 18.60 5.58
C ASP A 72 0.67 18.51 6.89
N THR A 73 1.75 19.27 7.05
CA THR A 73 2.60 19.29 8.24
C THR A 73 2.66 20.71 8.78
N ASP A 74 2.39 20.89 10.06
CA ASP A 74 2.47 22.18 10.71
C ASP A 74 3.91 22.69 10.82
N ALA A 75 4.05 24.00 10.95
CA ALA A 75 5.35 24.65 11.16
C ALA A 75 6.00 24.16 12.46
N VAL A 76 7.27 23.82 12.42
CA VAL A 76 8.07 23.37 13.59
C VAL A 76 9.38 24.15 13.66
N ALA A 77 9.60 24.85 14.78
CA ALA A 77 10.83 25.53 15.17
C ALA A 77 11.58 26.33 14.08
N PHE A 78 12.02 25.69 13.00
CA PHE A 78 12.80 26.29 11.90
C PHE A 78 12.27 25.94 10.51
N ASN A 79 11.14 25.23 10.43
CA ASN A 79 10.48 24.87 9.17
C ASN A 79 9.08 25.48 9.16
N ASP A 80 8.74 26.11 8.05
CA ASP A 80 7.40 26.60 7.79
C ASP A 80 6.42 25.44 7.56
N GLU A 81 5.13 25.71 7.66
CA GLU A 81 4.06 24.80 7.28
C GLU A 81 4.29 24.27 5.85
N GLN A 82 4.21 22.96 5.67
CA GLN A 82 4.43 22.33 4.38
C GLN A 82 3.26 21.44 3.99
N ASN A 83 2.97 21.40 2.70
CA ASN A 83 2.02 20.46 2.15
C ASN A 83 2.67 19.69 0.99
N MET A 84 2.41 18.39 0.94
CA MET A 84 2.89 17.50 -0.09
C MET A 84 1.75 16.74 -0.72
N ASN A 85 1.71 16.72 -2.04
CA ASN A 85 0.70 16.02 -2.83
C ASN A 85 1.37 14.95 -3.68
N VAL A 86 0.99 13.69 -3.48
CA VAL A 86 1.55 12.53 -4.18
C VAL A 86 0.45 11.82 -4.92
N LEU A 87 0.67 11.57 -6.21
CA LEU A 87 -0.17 10.72 -7.03
C LEU A 87 0.62 9.49 -7.42
N GLU A 88 0.13 8.33 -7.06
CA GLU A 88 0.69 7.02 -7.42
C GLU A 88 -0.21 6.34 -8.45
N ALA A 89 0.42 5.69 -9.43
CA ALA A 89 -0.30 4.91 -10.46
C ALA A 89 0.21 3.46 -10.49
N PRO A 90 -0.08 2.62 -9.46
CA PRO A 90 0.37 1.24 -9.41
C PRO A 90 -0.16 0.43 -10.58
N ILE A 91 0.72 -0.32 -11.25
CA ILE A 91 0.41 -1.27 -12.31
C ILE A 91 1.17 -2.55 -12.03
N GLY A 92 0.49 -3.69 -12.02
CA GLY A 92 1.13 -4.95 -11.67
C GLY A 92 0.40 -6.18 -12.14
N VAL A 93 0.95 -7.33 -11.74
CA VAL A 93 0.37 -8.64 -12.01
C VAL A 93 0.57 -9.55 -10.81
N LYS A 94 -0.51 -10.19 -10.38
CA LYS A 94 -0.50 -11.21 -9.34
C LYS A 94 -0.65 -12.59 -9.98
N PHE A 95 0.21 -13.50 -9.59
CA PHE A 95 0.14 -14.92 -9.86
C PHE A 95 -0.27 -15.62 -8.58
N ALA A 96 -1.24 -16.53 -8.64
CA ALA A 96 -1.61 -17.34 -7.49
C ALA A 96 -1.85 -18.78 -7.90
N GLY A 97 -1.45 -19.69 -7.02
CA GLY A 97 -1.71 -21.12 -7.15
C GLY A 97 -2.68 -21.60 -6.06
N THR A 98 -3.39 -22.68 -6.31
CA THR A 98 -4.22 -23.34 -5.30
C THR A 98 -3.84 -24.80 -5.21
N PHE A 99 -3.50 -25.27 -4.01
CA PHE A 99 -3.10 -26.64 -3.74
C PHE A 99 -3.89 -27.16 -2.55
N GLU A 100 -4.30 -28.41 -2.59
CA GLU A 100 -4.90 -29.07 -1.45
C GLU A 100 -3.93 -30.06 -0.81
N ALA A 101 -3.69 -29.91 0.48
CA ALA A 101 -2.83 -30.78 1.25
C ALA A 101 -3.43 -31.04 2.63
N THR A 102 -3.66 -32.30 2.97
CA THR A 102 -4.13 -32.71 4.31
C THR A 102 -5.41 -31.99 4.80
N GLY A 103 -6.33 -31.69 3.87
CA GLY A 103 -7.56 -30.94 4.15
C GLY A 103 -7.38 -29.45 4.31
N TRP A 104 -6.20 -28.92 4.03
CA TRP A 104 -5.92 -27.50 3.90
C TRP A 104 -5.87 -27.09 2.42
N LYS A 105 -6.49 -25.95 2.12
CA LYS A 105 -6.30 -25.25 0.84
C LYS A 105 -5.16 -24.25 1.01
N LEU A 106 -4.06 -24.46 0.30
CA LEU A 106 -2.89 -23.59 0.29
C LEU A 106 -2.92 -22.72 -0.97
N VAL A 107 -2.76 -21.41 -0.79
CA VAL A 107 -2.78 -20.44 -1.89
C VAL A 107 -1.49 -19.62 -1.86
N PRO A 108 -0.38 -20.14 -2.39
CA PRO A 108 0.82 -19.32 -2.64
C PRO A 108 0.51 -18.27 -3.70
N SER A 109 1.10 -17.09 -3.54
CA SER A 109 0.96 -15.98 -4.48
C SER A 109 2.24 -15.19 -4.62
N TYR A 110 2.42 -14.59 -5.80
CA TYR A 110 3.46 -13.62 -6.09
C TYR A 110 2.83 -12.44 -6.81
N ASP A 111 3.03 -11.22 -6.30
CA ASP A 111 2.57 -9.97 -6.88
C ASP A 111 3.78 -9.11 -7.20
N PHE A 112 3.88 -8.68 -8.45
CA PHE A 112 4.86 -7.72 -8.92
C PHE A 112 4.14 -6.45 -9.35
N THR A 113 4.51 -5.31 -8.74
CA THR A 113 3.88 -4.02 -9.00
C THR A 113 4.94 -2.94 -9.24
N ILE A 114 4.74 -2.16 -10.29
CA ILE A 114 5.46 -0.91 -10.53
C ILE A 114 4.55 0.21 -10.05
N VAL A 115 5.09 1.13 -9.25
CA VAL A 115 4.35 2.26 -8.68
C VAL A 115 5.01 3.57 -9.12
N PRO A 116 4.69 4.09 -10.33
CA PRO A 116 5.10 5.44 -10.71
C PRO A 116 4.52 6.45 -9.72
N GLN A 117 5.36 7.37 -9.28
CA GLN A 117 4.99 8.44 -8.36
C GLN A 117 5.12 9.78 -9.08
N LEU A 118 4.06 10.57 -9.02
CA LEU A 118 3.94 11.90 -9.61
C LEU A 118 3.55 12.89 -8.50
N GLY A 119 3.94 14.15 -8.67
CA GLY A 119 3.68 15.20 -7.69
C GLY A 119 4.92 15.59 -6.93
N ASP A 120 4.72 16.07 -5.70
CA ASP A 120 5.78 16.61 -4.87
C ASP A 120 6.72 15.49 -4.39
N LYS A 121 8.02 15.71 -4.53
CA LYS A 121 9.06 14.74 -4.17
C LYS A 121 10.02 15.27 -3.12
N GLU A 122 9.99 16.56 -2.87
CA GLU A 122 10.94 17.29 -2.06
C GLU A 122 10.23 17.99 -0.91
N VAL A 123 10.86 18.03 0.24
CA VAL A 123 10.44 18.79 1.42
C VAL A 123 11.59 19.69 1.82
N GLU A 124 11.29 20.93 2.15
CA GLU A 124 12.28 21.83 2.75
C GLU A 124 12.73 21.28 4.11
N ALA A 125 14.04 21.14 4.27
CA ALA A 125 14.62 20.72 5.53
C ALA A 125 15.44 21.87 6.15
N PHE A 126 15.17 22.15 7.41
CA PHE A 126 15.91 23.10 8.23
C PHE A 126 15.98 24.53 7.64
N GLY A 127 14.87 25.06 7.14
CA GLY A 127 14.76 26.43 6.67
C GLY A 127 15.56 26.67 5.37
N THR A 128 16.80 27.09 5.43
CA THR A 128 17.61 27.41 4.26
C THR A 128 18.64 26.35 3.89
N ALA A 129 18.61 25.18 4.51
CA ALA A 129 19.63 24.14 4.31
C ALA A 129 19.46 23.33 3.02
N GLY A 130 18.33 23.49 2.32
CA GLY A 130 18.03 22.84 1.04
C GLY A 130 16.92 21.81 1.11
N ASP A 131 16.44 21.42 -0.06
CA ASP A 131 15.35 20.46 -0.20
C ASP A 131 15.87 19.02 0.01
N ILE A 132 15.10 18.23 0.74
CA ILE A 132 15.33 16.78 0.86
C ILE A 132 14.35 16.06 -0.03
N THR A 133 14.86 15.27 -0.99
CA THR A 133 14.03 14.37 -1.80
C THR A 133 13.56 13.21 -0.93
N ILE A 134 12.27 13.11 -0.67
CA ILE A 134 11.68 12.05 0.16
C ILE A 134 11.18 10.88 -0.70
N LEU A 135 10.72 11.15 -1.93
CA LEU A 135 10.17 10.15 -2.81
C LEU A 135 11.08 9.88 -4.00
N SER A 136 11.40 8.62 -4.22
CA SER A 136 11.96 8.17 -5.50
C SER A 136 10.86 8.26 -6.58
N GLY A 137 11.21 8.66 -7.80
CA GLY A 137 10.24 8.83 -8.91
C GLY A 137 9.46 7.58 -9.34
N GLY A 138 9.58 6.48 -8.61
CA GLY A 138 8.87 5.23 -8.79
C GLY A 138 9.38 4.16 -7.83
N LEU A 139 8.57 3.15 -7.58
CA LEU A 139 8.89 2.02 -6.72
C LEU A 139 8.54 0.72 -7.46
N PHE A 140 9.44 -0.26 -7.38
CA PHE A 140 9.17 -1.64 -7.76
C PHE A 140 8.84 -2.42 -6.48
N ASN A 141 7.67 -3.02 -6.42
CA ASN A 141 7.23 -3.78 -5.24
C ASN A 141 7.00 -5.25 -5.60
N ASN A 142 7.55 -6.14 -4.78
CA ASN A 142 7.41 -7.57 -4.90
C ASN A 142 6.80 -8.11 -3.62
N VAL A 143 5.70 -8.85 -3.72
CA VAL A 143 5.05 -9.46 -2.57
C VAL A 143 4.95 -10.96 -2.79
N LEU A 144 5.58 -11.73 -1.92
CA LEU A 144 5.38 -13.17 -1.81
C LEU A 144 4.39 -13.45 -0.69
N GLY A 145 3.36 -14.24 -0.98
CA GLY A 145 2.34 -14.60 -0.01
C GLY A 145 2.05 -16.09 -0.01
N VAL A 146 1.58 -16.59 1.12
CA VAL A 146 0.92 -17.88 1.23
C VAL A 146 -0.26 -17.75 2.17
N GLU A 147 -1.41 -18.22 1.73
CA GLU A 147 -2.60 -18.35 2.57
C GLU A 147 -2.93 -19.83 2.73
N ALA A 148 -3.29 -20.23 3.95
CA ALA A 148 -3.77 -21.56 4.28
C ALA A 148 -5.19 -21.47 4.83
N VAL A 149 -6.15 -22.14 4.18
CA VAL A 149 -7.56 -22.10 4.55
C VAL A 149 -8.04 -23.52 4.87
N LYS A 150 -8.73 -23.67 5.99
CA LYS A 150 -9.40 -24.93 6.38
C LYS A 150 -10.67 -24.61 7.17
N ASP A 151 -11.81 -25.09 6.69
CA ASP A 151 -13.11 -24.84 7.27
C ASP A 151 -13.40 -23.34 7.46
N ASN A 152 -13.48 -22.87 8.71
CA ASN A 152 -13.68 -21.47 9.08
C ASN A 152 -12.41 -20.76 9.55
N MET A 153 -11.22 -21.36 9.33
CA MET A 153 -9.93 -20.80 9.72
C MET A 153 -9.13 -20.41 8.49
N SER A 154 -8.48 -19.25 8.53
CA SER A 154 -7.49 -18.84 7.55
C SER A 154 -6.23 -18.26 8.22
N PHE A 155 -5.08 -18.58 7.67
CA PHE A 155 -3.78 -18.05 8.09
C PHE A 155 -3.07 -17.53 6.86
N GLY A 156 -2.55 -16.30 6.93
CA GLY A 156 -1.80 -15.68 5.85
C GLY A 156 -0.41 -15.23 6.31
N LEU A 157 0.58 -15.44 5.47
CA LEU A 157 1.93 -14.91 5.63
C LEU A 157 2.32 -14.19 4.33
N ASN A 158 2.79 -12.95 4.45
CA ASN A 158 3.29 -12.19 3.32
C ASN A 158 4.67 -11.62 3.66
N ALA A 159 5.54 -11.61 2.66
CA ALA A 159 6.81 -10.90 2.69
C ALA A 159 6.86 -9.95 1.49
N SER A 160 7.19 -8.69 1.73
CA SER A 160 7.31 -7.70 0.66
C SER A 160 8.73 -7.13 0.60
N TYR A 161 9.17 -6.86 -0.61
CA TYR A 161 10.42 -6.18 -0.90
C TYR A 161 10.18 -5.13 -1.97
N GLY A 162 10.49 -3.88 -1.62
CA GLY A 162 10.40 -2.73 -2.52
C GLY A 162 11.78 -2.13 -2.77
N PHE A 163 12.02 -1.67 -4.01
CA PHE A 163 13.22 -0.94 -4.39
C PHE A 163 12.86 0.18 -5.37
N GLY A 164 13.55 1.30 -5.27
CA GLY A 164 13.40 2.45 -6.16
C GLY A 164 14.55 2.55 -7.17
N PRO A 165 14.42 3.41 -8.18
CA PRO A 165 15.50 3.70 -9.14
C PRO A 165 16.73 4.37 -8.49
N ASP A 166 16.53 5.03 -7.34
CA ASP A 166 17.59 5.58 -6.52
C ASP A 166 17.76 4.70 -5.28
N ASP A 167 18.98 4.36 -4.89
CA ASP A 167 19.36 3.46 -3.78
C ASP A 167 18.76 3.84 -2.40
N ARG A 168 17.91 4.86 -2.32
CA ARG A 168 17.25 5.38 -1.11
C ARG A 168 15.88 4.78 -0.81
N GLY A 169 15.36 3.88 -1.65
CA GLY A 169 14.00 3.36 -1.58
C GLY A 169 13.86 1.92 -1.07
N GLU A 170 14.81 1.39 -0.33
CA GLU A 170 14.65 0.05 0.26
C GLU A 170 13.69 0.09 1.45
N SER A 171 12.49 -0.47 1.29
CA SER A 171 11.55 -0.68 2.38
C SER A 171 11.22 -2.16 2.54
N ALA A 172 11.47 -2.71 3.72
CA ALA A 172 10.97 -4.02 4.11
C ALA A 172 9.79 -3.83 5.05
N SER A 173 8.59 -4.26 4.65
CA SER A 173 7.43 -4.25 5.52
C SER A 173 7.08 -5.65 6.02
N TYR A 174 6.78 -5.74 7.31
CA TYR A 174 6.30 -6.96 7.97
C TYR A 174 4.79 -7.18 7.72
N PRO A 175 4.27 -8.39 7.98
CA PRO A 175 2.96 -8.83 7.52
C PRO A 175 1.84 -7.90 7.96
N ARG A 176 1.07 -7.42 6.99
CA ARG A 176 -0.19 -6.75 7.21
C ARG A 176 -1.27 -7.83 7.26
N ASP A 177 -2.00 -7.91 8.36
CA ASP A 177 -3.14 -8.82 8.53
C ASP A 177 -4.35 -8.27 7.73
N ASP A 178 -4.31 -8.46 6.42
CA ASP A 178 -5.44 -8.14 5.54
C ASP A 178 -6.40 -9.33 5.55
N ARG A 179 -7.28 -9.37 6.54
CA ARG A 179 -8.39 -10.33 6.60
C ARG A 179 -9.40 -10.05 5.49
N HIS A 180 -9.16 -10.55 4.31
CA HIS A 180 -10.17 -10.65 3.28
C HIS A 180 -10.84 -12.02 3.36
N SER A 181 -12.00 -12.06 4.01
CA SER A 181 -12.92 -13.17 3.90
C SER A 181 -13.47 -13.24 2.47
N TYR A 182 -12.98 -14.18 1.66
CA TYR A 182 -13.68 -14.57 0.45
C TYR A 182 -14.93 -15.37 0.86
N PRO A 183 -16.13 -15.01 0.37
CA PRO A 183 -17.28 -15.88 0.53
C PRO A 183 -17.04 -17.18 -0.23
N PRO A 184 -17.47 -18.33 0.30
CA PRO A 184 -17.38 -19.58 -0.42
C PRO A 184 -18.27 -19.50 -1.68
N HIS A 185 -17.69 -19.74 -2.84
CA HIS A 185 -18.47 -19.97 -4.05
C HIS A 185 -19.10 -21.36 -4.00
N PRO A 186 -20.37 -21.51 -4.46
CA PRO A 186 -21.08 -22.78 -4.51
C PRO A 186 -20.45 -23.78 -5.48
#